data_68b42c6648c00ab4de28a728f491272c
#
_entry.id   68b42c6648c00ab4de28a728f491272c
#
_cell.length_a   1.000
_cell.length_b   1.000
_cell.length_c   1.000
_cell.angle_alpha   90.00
_cell.angle_beta   90.00
_cell.angle_gamma   90.00
#
_symmetry.space_group_name_H-M   'P 1'
#
loop_
_entity.id
_entity.type
_entity.pdbx_description
1 polymer ?
#
loop_
_entity_poly.entity_id
_entity_poly.type
_entity_poly.pdbx_seq_one_letter_code
_entity_poly.pdbx_strand_id
1 'polypeptide(L)'
;MKHIVVCVGDTHCGSTVGLCPPEGLELDDGGLYQPNKSQHWLWDNWEKAWGVIKSVKRKNRQAQLHLVLNGDLIDGDHHRTTQIASGLTGIHVHCAIESLRVPLALKPKSIHILRGTPSHVGRAGGSEESIARALKGEGWPVIGDPDTGNESSYARTLQVGGVRFDVKHHGRMGRRAHTKGPYMRWYAQDIFFNHLMDGDTPPDVAIRSHYHQFADSGHIHKVATRAVALPAWQLATEYVHRVAESLADIGLVWFEVEDGEYDMKTVLYKPERPTTVDL
;
A
#
# COMPACT_ATOMS: atom_id res chain seq x y z
N MET A 1 11.32 -12.24 -19.79
CA MET A 1 9.82 -12.26 -19.61
C MET A 1 9.44 -11.01 -18.83
N LYS A 2 8.44 -10.26 -19.29
CA LYS A 2 8.02 -9.01 -18.64
C LYS A 2 7.11 -9.25 -17.44
N HIS A 3 7.32 -8.49 -16.37
CA HIS A 3 6.52 -8.50 -15.16
C HIS A 3 6.04 -7.08 -14.84
N ILE A 4 4.89 -6.98 -14.19
CA ILE A 4 4.34 -5.74 -13.67
C ILE A 4 4.13 -5.97 -12.17
N VAL A 5 4.90 -5.29 -11.32
CA VAL A 5 4.78 -5.36 -9.86
C VAL A 5 4.06 -4.10 -9.39
N VAL A 6 2.83 -4.24 -8.90
CA VAL A 6 2.04 -3.11 -8.39
C VAL A 6 2.07 -3.13 -6.88
N CYS A 7 2.47 -2.02 -6.27
CA CYS A 7 2.60 -1.87 -4.83
C CYS A 7 1.56 -0.87 -4.31
N VAL A 8 0.78 -1.30 -3.33
CA VAL A 8 -0.26 -0.53 -2.64
C VAL A 8 -0.16 -0.77 -1.15
N GLY A 9 -0.38 0.24 -0.34
CA GLY A 9 -0.51 0.14 1.11
C GLY A 9 -1.48 1.18 1.64
N ASP A 10 -1.70 1.17 2.95
CA ASP A 10 -2.40 2.24 3.67
C ASP A 10 -3.79 2.55 3.07
N THR A 11 -4.59 1.50 2.80
CA THR A 11 -5.96 1.67 2.29
C THR A 11 -6.93 2.05 3.39
N HIS A 12 -6.61 1.72 4.64
CA HIS A 12 -7.38 2.06 5.84
C HIS A 12 -8.88 1.86 5.65
N CYS A 13 -9.28 0.74 5.06
CA CYS A 13 -10.67 0.37 4.90
C CYS A 13 -11.38 0.32 6.26
N GLY A 14 -12.58 0.89 6.32
CA GLY A 14 -13.32 1.07 7.58
C GLY A 14 -13.12 2.45 8.23
N SER A 15 -12.10 3.23 7.84
CA SER A 15 -12.03 4.66 8.17
C SER A 15 -13.05 5.46 7.36
N THR A 16 -13.65 6.49 7.95
CA THR A 16 -14.55 7.41 7.22
C THR A 16 -13.80 8.32 6.23
N VAL A 17 -12.49 8.29 6.24
CA VAL A 17 -11.60 9.00 5.31
C VAL A 17 -10.64 8.05 4.57
N GLY A 18 -10.84 6.74 4.72
CA GLY A 18 -10.15 5.67 4.01
C GLY A 18 -10.95 5.14 2.82
N LEU A 19 -10.40 4.18 2.12
CA LEU A 19 -11.03 3.57 0.96
C LEU A 19 -12.29 2.79 1.37
N CYS A 20 -13.38 2.99 0.62
CA CYS A 20 -14.65 2.30 0.84
C CYS A 20 -15.37 2.08 -0.50
N PRO A 21 -15.92 0.87 -0.75
CA PRO A 21 -16.73 0.61 -1.93
C PRO A 21 -17.97 1.53 -1.99
N PRO A 22 -18.41 1.95 -3.18
CA PRO A 22 -19.52 2.91 -3.34
C PRO A 22 -20.87 2.35 -2.91
N GLU A 23 -21.04 1.02 -2.90
CA GLU A 23 -22.24 0.33 -2.42
C GLU A 23 -22.44 0.46 -0.91
N GLY A 24 -21.38 0.87 -0.18
CA GLY A 24 -21.41 0.95 1.28
C GLY A 24 -21.08 -0.38 1.96
N LEU A 25 -21.31 -0.43 3.26
CA LEU A 25 -20.99 -1.60 4.10
C LEU A 25 -22.22 -1.98 4.92
N GLU A 26 -22.61 -3.23 4.88
CA GLU A 26 -23.60 -3.76 5.82
C GLU A 26 -23.00 -3.80 7.22
N LEU A 27 -23.73 -3.25 8.18
CA LEU A 27 -23.33 -3.20 9.58
C LEU A 27 -23.91 -4.39 10.35
N ASP A 28 -23.39 -4.65 11.53
CA ASP A 28 -23.77 -5.77 12.39
C ASP A 28 -25.22 -5.69 12.93
N ASP A 29 -25.79 -4.47 12.95
CA ASP A 29 -27.19 -4.26 13.31
C ASP A 29 -28.15 -4.35 12.11
N GLY A 30 -27.66 -4.71 10.94
CA GLY A 30 -28.41 -4.76 9.68
C GLY A 30 -28.58 -3.38 9.03
N GLY A 31 -27.99 -2.34 9.57
CA GLY A 31 -27.90 -1.01 8.95
C GLY A 31 -26.90 -1.00 7.78
N LEU A 32 -26.95 0.06 6.99
CA LEU A 32 -26.04 0.27 5.88
C LEU A 32 -25.22 1.55 6.09
N TYR A 33 -23.90 1.41 6.22
CA TYR A 33 -23.00 2.55 6.16
C TYR A 33 -22.87 3.03 4.71
N GLN A 34 -23.14 4.31 4.48
CA GLN A 34 -23.00 4.95 3.17
C GLN A 34 -21.69 5.73 3.09
N PRO A 35 -20.87 5.52 2.05
CA PRO A 35 -19.66 6.30 1.84
C PRO A 35 -19.96 7.78 1.72
N ASN A 36 -19.12 8.60 2.34
CA ASN A 36 -19.21 10.04 2.24
C ASN A 36 -18.52 10.57 0.96
N LYS A 37 -18.62 11.90 0.73
CA LYS A 37 -18.05 12.57 -0.45
C LYS A 37 -16.53 12.29 -0.61
N SER A 38 -15.79 12.25 0.49
CA SER A 38 -14.33 11.99 0.46
C SER A 38 -14.02 10.56 0.04
N GLN A 39 -14.81 9.60 0.51
CA GLN A 39 -14.68 8.18 0.14
C GLN A 39 -15.06 7.94 -1.32
N HIS A 40 -16.11 8.58 -1.82
CA HIS A 40 -16.42 8.55 -3.26
C HIS A 40 -15.27 9.11 -4.10
N TRP A 41 -14.65 10.23 -3.69
CA TRP A 41 -13.49 10.77 -4.37
C TRP A 41 -12.30 9.80 -4.37
N LEU A 42 -12.05 9.11 -3.24
CA LEU A 42 -11.01 8.08 -3.15
C LEU A 42 -11.31 6.91 -4.09
N TRP A 43 -12.56 6.45 -4.10
CA TRP A 43 -12.99 5.33 -4.95
C TRP A 43 -12.85 5.64 -6.44
N ASP A 44 -13.32 6.80 -6.88
CA ASP A 44 -13.19 7.23 -8.28
C ASP A 44 -11.73 7.24 -8.74
N ASN A 45 -10.83 7.68 -7.86
CA ASN A 45 -9.41 7.70 -8.16
C ASN A 45 -8.77 6.31 -8.05
N TRP A 46 -9.27 5.44 -7.17
CA TRP A 46 -8.90 4.03 -7.10
C TRP A 46 -9.19 3.32 -8.42
N GLU A 47 -10.38 3.43 -8.94
CA GLU A 47 -10.74 2.83 -10.23
C GLU A 47 -9.90 3.41 -11.38
N LYS A 48 -9.67 4.73 -11.41
CA LYS A 48 -8.80 5.36 -12.41
C LYS A 48 -7.38 4.83 -12.34
N ALA A 49 -6.81 4.68 -11.15
CA ALA A 49 -5.46 4.14 -10.96
C ALA A 49 -5.35 2.71 -11.50
N TRP A 50 -6.29 1.85 -11.16
CA TRP A 50 -6.33 0.48 -11.69
C TRP A 50 -6.66 0.44 -13.19
N GLY A 51 -7.38 1.42 -13.72
CA GLY A 51 -7.56 1.65 -15.14
C GLY A 51 -6.24 1.90 -15.87
N VAL A 52 -5.30 2.63 -15.24
CA VAL A 52 -3.93 2.81 -15.76
C VAL A 52 -3.21 1.45 -15.83
N ILE A 53 -3.22 0.67 -14.74
CA ILE A 53 -2.58 -0.66 -14.68
C ILE A 53 -3.19 -1.62 -15.70
N LYS A 54 -4.52 -1.61 -15.86
CA LYS A 54 -5.23 -2.36 -16.90
C LYS A 54 -4.70 -2.01 -18.30
N SER A 55 -4.48 -0.72 -18.56
CA SER A 55 -3.94 -0.24 -19.84
C SER A 55 -2.49 -0.68 -20.06
N VAL A 56 -1.65 -0.63 -19.02
CA VAL A 56 -0.25 -1.14 -19.06
C VAL A 56 -0.26 -2.64 -19.37
N LYS A 57 -1.09 -3.43 -18.65
CA LYS A 57 -1.21 -4.87 -18.87
C LYS A 57 -1.71 -5.21 -20.27
N ARG A 58 -2.67 -4.44 -20.81
CA ARG A 58 -3.19 -4.62 -22.17
C ARG A 58 -2.13 -4.41 -23.25
N LYS A 59 -1.25 -3.43 -23.06
CA LYS A 59 -0.11 -3.17 -23.96
C LYS A 59 0.94 -4.29 -23.89
N ASN A 60 1.04 -4.97 -22.74
CA ASN A 60 1.99 -6.04 -22.45
C ASN A 60 1.25 -7.34 -22.12
N ARG A 61 0.53 -7.92 -23.09
CA ARG A 61 -0.42 -9.03 -22.87
C ARG A 61 0.21 -10.27 -22.21
N GLN A 62 1.50 -10.52 -22.41
CA GLN A 62 2.22 -11.65 -21.83
C GLN A 62 2.85 -11.33 -20.48
N ALA A 63 2.79 -10.08 -20.03
CA ALA A 63 3.36 -9.70 -18.75
C ALA A 63 2.58 -10.33 -17.59
N GLN A 64 3.32 -10.85 -16.61
CA GLN A 64 2.78 -11.35 -15.36
C GLN A 64 2.56 -10.18 -14.39
N LEU A 65 1.34 -10.07 -13.85
CA LEU A 65 1.00 -9.07 -12.85
C LEU A 65 1.22 -9.66 -11.46
N HIS A 66 1.98 -8.96 -10.62
CA HIS A 66 2.20 -9.26 -9.21
C HIS A 66 1.64 -8.13 -8.37
N LEU A 67 0.84 -8.47 -7.37
CA LEU A 67 0.22 -7.50 -6.45
C LEU A 67 0.91 -7.58 -5.09
N VAL A 68 1.41 -6.45 -4.61
CA VAL A 68 2.02 -6.30 -3.29
C VAL A 68 1.15 -5.36 -2.46
N LEU A 69 0.49 -5.92 -1.45
CA LEU A 69 -0.34 -5.20 -0.49
C LEU A 69 0.50 -4.97 0.78
N ASN A 70 0.99 -3.74 0.93
CA ASN A 70 2.05 -3.41 1.90
C ASN A 70 1.51 -2.86 3.21
N GLY A 71 0.51 -3.53 3.81
CA GLY A 71 0.02 -3.28 5.16
C GLY A 71 -0.94 -2.09 5.30
N ASP A 72 -1.51 -1.99 6.49
CA ASP A 72 -2.56 -1.04 6.89
C ASP A 72 -3.74 -1.04 5.88
N LEU A 73 -4.19 -2.28 5.54
CA LEU A 73 -5.31 -2.49 4.64
C LEU A 73 -6.64 -2.12 5.32
N ILE A 74 -6.69 -2.18 6.64
CA ILE A 74 -7.83 -1.72 7.44
C ILE A 74 -7.39 -0.61 8.40
N ASP A 75 -8.35 0.19 8.87
CA ASP A 75 -8.07 1.23 9.88
C ASP A 75 -8.09 0.66 11.30
N GLY A 76 -8.98 -0.27 11.58
CA GLY A 76 -9.18 -0.81 12.93
C GLY A 76 -9.78 0.20 13.90
N ASP A 77 -10.13 -0.26 15.08
CA ASP A 77 -10.53 0.60 16.20
C ASP A 77 -9.29 0.94 17.03
N HIS A 78 -8.76 2.14 16.85
CA HIS A 78 -7.54 2.59 17.51
C HIS A 78 -7.69 4.00 18.10
N HIS A 79 -6.94 4.28 19.17
CA HIS A 79 -6.83 5.61 19.79
C HIS A 79 -8.18 6.30 20.11
N ARG A 80 -9.28 5.54 20.25
CA ARG A 80 -10.64 6.05 20.44
C ARG A 80 -11.07 7.00 19.31
N THR A 81 -10.64 6.71 18.08
CA THR A 81 -11.07 7.51 16.92
C THR A 81 -12.57 7.41 16.73
N THR A 82 -13.18 8.51 16.32
CA THR A 82 -14.58 8.56 15.89
C THR A 82 -14.74 8.49 14.37
N GLN A 83 -13.62 8.45 13.65
CA GLN A 83 -13.59 8.45 12.19
C GLN A 83 -13.59 7.02 11.61
N ILE A 84 -14.40 6.14 12.17
CA ILE A 84 -14.59 4.75 11.70
C ILE A 84 -16.06 4.50 11.36
N ALA A 85 -16.29 3.61 10.38
CA ALA A 85 -17.63 3.22 9.94
C ALA A 85 -18.30 2.27 10.94
N SER A 86 -17.52 1.47 11.66
CA SER A 86 -17.97 0.51 12.68
C SER A 86 -16.82 0.22 13.65
N GLY A 87 -17.12 -0.16 14.88
CA GLY A 87 -16.17 -0.70 15.85
C GLY A 87 -15.81 -2.17 15.61
N LEU A 88 -16.53 -2.86 14.71
CA LEU A 88 -16.26 -4.26 14.38
C LEU A 88 -15.19 -4.42 13.31
N THR A 89 -14.05 -4.96 13.67
CA THR A 89 -12.93 -5.23 12.76
C THR A 89 -13.34 -6.10 11.57
N GLY A 90 -14.30 -7.00 11.73
CA GLY A 90 -14.82 -7.84 10.63
C GLY A 90 -15.41 -7.02 9.48
N ILE A 91 -16.06 -5.90 9.77
CA ILE A 91 -16.62 -4.98 8.76
C ILE A 91 -15.49 -4.28 8.00
N HIS A 92 -14.40 -3.89 8.69
CA HIS A 92 -13.23 -3.32 8.05
C HIS A 92 -12.52 -4.33 7.12
N VAL A 93 -12.41 -5.59 7.57
CA VAL A 93 -11.86 -6.70 6.75
C VAL A 93 -12.72 -6.92 5.51
N HIS A 94 -14.05 -6.93 5.65
CA HIS A 94 -14.96 -7.06 4.52
C HIS A 94 -14.80 -5.88 3.54
N CYS A 95 -14.74 -4.65 4.06
CA CYS A 95 -14.49 -3.45 3.28
C CYS A 95 -13.19 -3.57 2.45
N ALA A 96 -12.12 -4.05 3.06
CA ALA A 96 -10.84 -4.25 2.37
C ALA A 96 -10.94 -5.31 1.28
N ILE A 97 -11.59 -6.45 1.54
CA ILE A 97 -11.79 -7.52 0.55
C ILE A 97 -12.59 -6.99 -0.66
N GLU A 98 -13.70 -6.30 -0.42
CA GLU A 98 -14.51 -5.73 -1.50
C GLU A 98 -13.75 -4.64 -2.29
N SER A 99 -12.96 -3.80 -1.62
CA SER A 99 -12.10 -2.83 -2.30
C SER A 99 -11.04 -3.49 -3.19
N LEU A 100 -10.57 -4.67 -2.80
CA LEU A 100 -9.60 -5.44 -3.57
C LEU A 100 -10.21 -6.14 -4.79
N ARG A 101 -11.55 -6.19 -4.96
CA ARG A 101 -12.18 -6.74 -6.17
C ARG A 101 -11.72 -6.01 -7.43
N VAL A 102 -11.43 -4.70 -7.34
CA VAL A 102 -10.93 -3.90 -8.47
C VAL A 102 -9.58 -4.41 -8.99
N PRO A 103 -8.50 -4.51 -8.18
CA PRO A 103 -7.23 -5.09 -8.63
C PRO A 103 -7.33 -6.57 -8.99
N LEU A 104 -8.13 -7.36 -8.28
CA LEU A 104 -8.30 -8.79 -8.53
C LEU A 104 -8.92 -9.08 -9.90
N ALA A 105 -9.78 -8.20 -10.42
CA ALA A 105 -10.33 -8.30 -11.77
C ALA A 105 -9.24 -8.32 -12.86
N LEU A 106 -8.02 -7.85 -12.56
CA LEU A 106 -6.87 -7.92 -13.46
C LEU A 106 -6.16 -9.29 -13.44
N LYS A 107 -6.63 -10.24 -12.63
CA LYS A 107 -6.11 -11.61 -12.51
C LYS A 107 -4.58 -11.63 -12.24
N PRO A 108 -4.14 -11.16 -11.06
CA PRO A 108 -2.72 -11.20 -10.71
C PRO A 108 -2.21 -12.64 -10.68
N LYS A 109 -0.94 -12.83 -11.05
CA LYS A 109 -0.23 -14.12 -10.99
C LYS A 109 0.17 -14.48 -9.56
N SER A 110 0.44 -13.48 -8.72
CA SER A 110 0.70 -13.63 -7.30
C SER A 110 0.21 -12.43 -6.52
N ILE A 111 -0.17 -12.66 -5.27
CA ILE A 111 -0.58 -11.63 -4.30
C ILE A 111 0.27 -11.83 -3.05
N HIS A 112 0.96 -10.78 -2.63
CA HIS A 112 1.79 -10.76 -1.43
C HIS A 112 1.19 -9.76 -0.44
N ILE A 113 0.90 -10.20 0.79
CA ILE A 113 0.26 -9.38 1.81
C ILE A 113 1.23 -9.19 2.98
N LEU A 114 1.60 -7.95 3.24
CA LEU A 114 2.45 -7.56 4.36
C LEU A 114 1.59 -7.07 5.52
N ARG A 115 2.07 -7.27 6.74
CA ARG A 115 1.41 -6.82 7.96
C ARG A 115 1.76 -5.38 8.25
N GLY A 116 0.75 -4.58 8.55
CA GLY A 116 0.86 -3.18 8.85
C GLY A 116 1.10 -2.87 10.33
N THR A 117 0.64 -1.71 10.75
CA THR A 117 0.82 -1.17 12.09
C THR A 117 -0.10 -1.88 13.10
N PRO A 118 0.42 -2.38 14.23
CA PRO A 118 -0.40 -3.12 15.21
C PRO A 118 -1.63 -2.36 15.72
N SER A 119 -1.61 -1.03 15.76
CA SER A 119 -2.77 -0.22 16.15
C SER A 119 -3.91 -0.32 15.15
N HIS A 120 -3.64 -0.49 13.86
CA HIS A 120 -4.63 -0.64 12.82
C HIS A 120 -5.06 -2.09 12.61
N VAL A 121 -4.10 -2.98 12.47
CA VAL A 121 -4.35 -4.35 12.00
C VAL A 121 -4.35 -5.40 13.11
N GLY A 122 -4.32 -4.96 14.37
CA GLY A 122 -4.24 -5.84 15.55
C GLY A 122 -2.83 -6.31 15.84
N ARG A 123 -2.59 -6.80 17.07
CA ARG A 123 -1.25 -7.12 17.63
C ARG A 123 -0.62 -8.14 16.75
N ALA A 124 -0.66 -8.83 16.03
CA ALA A 124 0.08 -9.78 15.19
C ALA A 124 -0.27 -9.64 13.70
N GLY A 125 -0.87 -8.52 13.28
CA GLY A 125 -1.34 -8.37 11.91
C GLY A 125 -2.50 -9.31 11.59
N GLY A 126 -3.38 -9.55 12.57
CA GLY A 126 -4.46 -10.54 12.44
C GLY A 126 -5.46 -10.21 11.33
N SER A 127 -5.66 -8.93 11.05
CA SER A 127 -6.59 -8.50 10.02
C SER A 127 -6.06 -8.79 8.61
N GLU A 128 -4.79 -8.50 8.33
CA GLU A 128 -4.17 -8.87 7.05
C GLU A 128 -4.08 -10.39 6.88
N GLU A 129 -3.81 -11.12 7.96
CA GLU A 129 -3.86 -12.59 7.91
C GLU A 129 -5.27 -13.09 7.56
N SER A 130 -6.31 -12.47 8.11
CA SER A 130 -7.70 -12.79 7.81
C SER A 130 -8.07 -12.48 6.35
N ILE A 131 -7.65 -11.32 5.84
CA ILE A 131 -7.83 -10.95 4.43
C ILE A 131 -7.10 -11.95 3.52
N ALA A 132 -5.84 -12.28 3.85
CA ALA A 132 -5.03 -13.21 3.08
C ALA A 132 -5.66 -14.60 2.98
N ARG A 133 -6.14 -15.13 4.12
CA ARG A 133 -6.84 -16.43 4.19
C ARG A 133 -8.16 -16.42 3.43
N ALA A 134 -8.95 -15.35 3.54
CA ALA A 134 -10.19 -15.21 2.80
C ALA A 134 -9.96 -15.22 1.29
N LEU A 135 -9.04 -14.41 0.79
CA LEU A 135 -8.68 -14.37 -0.63
C LEU A 135 -8.15 -15.72 -1.12
N LYS A 136 -7.29 -16.38 -0.34
CA LYS A 136 -6.79 -17.72 -0.68
C LYS A 136 -7.90 -18.76 -0.71
N GLY A 137 -8.85 -18.70 0.23
CA GLY A 137 -10.04 -19.57 0.28
C GLY A 137 -10.95 -19.38 -0.93
N GLU A 138 -10.99 -18.19 -1.52
CA GLU A 138 -11.68 -17.90 -2.79
C GLU A 138 -10.88 -18.36 -4.03
N GLY A 139 -9.69 -18.92 -3.87
CA GLY A 139 -8.85 -19.41 -4.95
C GLY A 139 -7.91 -18.36 -5.57
N TRP A 140 -7.76 -17.18 -4.95
CA TRP A 140 -6.78 -16.21 -5.41
C TRP A 140 -5.35 -16.66 -5.10
N PRO A 141 -4.35 -16.31 -5.95
CA PRO A 141 -2.97 -16.79 -5.85
C PRO A 141 -2.19 -16.04 -4.74
N VAL A 142 -2.68 -16.08 -3.52
CA VAL A 142 -1.98 -15.55 -2.35
C VAL A 142 -0.77 -16.42 -2.04
N ILE A 143 0.41 -15.79 -1.96
CA ILE A 143 1.67 -16.46 -1.65
C ILE A 143 1.94 -16.28 -0.15
N GLY A 144 1.76 -17.35 0.60
CA GLY A 144 2.02 -17.40 2.03
C GLY A 144 3.50 -17.27 2.39
N ASP A 145 3.77 -17.14 3.66
CA ASP A 145 5.12 -17.09 4.23
C ASP A 145 5.66 -18.52 4.37
N PRO A 146 6.73 -18.88 3.64
CA PRO A 146 7.25 -20.25 3.65
C PRO A 146 7.84 -20.65 5.01
N ASP A 147 8.30 -19.69 5.81
CA ASP A 147 8.98 -19.96 7.08
C ASP A 147 7.99 -20.17 8.23
N THR A 148 6.86 -19.45 8.20
CA THR A 148 5.88 -19.46 9.29
C THR A 148 4.58 -20.19 8.96
N GLY A 149 4.31 -20.44 7.66
CA GLY A 149 3.04 -21.03 7.19
C GLY A 149 1.85 -20.06 7.27
N ASN A 150 2.05 -18.79 7.63
CA ASN A 150 1.02 -17.75 7.55
C ASN A 150 0.83 -17.29 6.12
N GLU A 151 -0.33 -16.72 5.81
CA GLU A 151 -0.62 -16.18 4.49
C GLU A 151 -0.17 -14.72 4.32
N SER A 152 0.20 -14.05 5.41
CA SER A 152 0.76 -12.70 5.47
C SER A 152 2.11 -12.68 6.18
N SER A 153 2.96 -11.66 5.94
CA SER A 153 4.31 -11.57 6.51
C SER A 153 4.62 -10.16 7.02
N TYR A 154 5.55 -10.04 7.98
CA TYR A 154 6.07 -8.72 8.41
C TYR A 154 7.05 -8.11 7.39
N ALA A 155 7.77 -8.95 6.69
CA ALA A 155 8.75 -8.57 5.69
C ALA A 155 8.80 -9.64 4.59
N ARG A 156 9.12 -9.25 3.38
CA ARG A 156 9.23 -10.16 2.25
C ARG A 156 10.32 -9.71 1.28
N THR A 157 11.19 -10.62 0.93
CA THR A 157 12.07 -10.45 -0.22
C THR A 157 11.44 -11.14 -1.43
N LEU A 158 11.25 -10.41 -2.52
CA LEU A 158 10.69 -10.93 -3.76
C LEU A 158 11.75 -10.87 -4.86
N GLN A 159 11.91 -11.97 -5.58
CA GLN A 159 12.74 -12.01 -6.78
C GLN A 159 11.83 -12.06 -8.00
N VAL A 160 11.78 -10.99 -8.77
CA VAL A 160 10.89 -10.85 -9.93
C VAL A 160 11.69 -10.42 -11.15
N GLY A 161 11.74 -11.25 -12.19
CA GLY A 161 12.41 -10.93 -13.46
C GLY A 161 13.88 -10.53 -13.34
N GLY A 162 14.58 -11.03 -12.31
CA GLY A 162 15.97 -10.67 -12.01
C GLY A 162 16.16 -9.51 -11.05
N VAL A 163 15.09 -8.79 -10.67
CA VAL A 163 15.10 -7.67 -9.71
C VAL A 163 14.71 -8.14 -8.33
N ARG A 164 15.45 -7.73 -7.31
CA ARG A 164 15.24 -8.07 -5.89
C ARG A 164 14.53 -6.93 -5.16
N PHE A 165 13.31 -7.19 -4.70
CA PHE A 165 12.51 -6.25 -3.89
C PHE A 165 12.56 -6.65 -2.41
N ASP A 166 12.89 -5.70 -1.52
CA ASP A 166 12.72 -5.82 -0.07
C ASP A 166 11.48 -5.02 0.36
N VAL A 167 10.45 -5.73 0.83
CA VAL A 167 9.15 -5.14 1.14
C VAL A 167 8.87 -5.25 2.64
N LYS A 168 8.62 -4.11 3.28
CA LYS A 168 8.19 -3.99 4.67
C LYS A 168 7.23 -2.81 4.78
N HIS A 169 6.24 -2.91 5.67
CA HIS A 169 5.33 -1.78 5.87
C HIS A 169 6.05 -0.57 6.46
N HIS A 170 6.74 -0.75 7.58
CA HIS A 170 7.47 0.33 8.22
C HIS A 170 8.83 0.60 7.58
N GLY A 171 9.23 1.87 7.61
CA GLY A 171 10.53 2.33 7.15
C GLY A 171 10.98 3.56 7.91
N ARG A 172 11.83 4.34 7.28
CA ARG A 172 12.27 5.64 7.80
C ARG A 172 12.02 6.72 6.75
N MET A 173 11.49 7.86 7.18
CA MET A 173 11.26 9.02 6.32
C MET A 173 11.50 10.32 7.09
N GLY A 174 12.01 11.35 6.42
CA GLY A 174 12.13 12.69 6.97
C GLY A 174 10.73 13.31 7.19
N ARG A 175 10.50 13.88 8.36
CA ARG A 175 9.19 14.49 8.71
C ARG A 175 8.92 15.80 7.97
N ARG A 176 9.96 16.56 7.60
CA ARG A 176 9.83 17.85 6.92
C ARG A 176 9.92 17.68 5.40
N ALA A 177 9.14 18.42 4.64
CA ALA A 177 9.07 18.31 3.18
C ALA A 177 10.47 18.35 2.50
N HIS A 178 11.33 19.29 2.93
CA HIS A 178 12.68 19.45 2.36
C HIS A 178 13.69 18.37 2.81
N THR A 179 13.36 17.56 3.83
CA THR A 179 14.25 16.49 4.30
C THR A 179 13.87 15.11 3.77
N LYS A 180 12.69 14.95 3.15
CA LYS A 180 12.22 13.64 2.67
C LYS A 180 13.16 13.02 1.65
N GLY A 181 13.50 13.72 0.59
CA GLY A 181 14.40 13.24 -0.46
C GLY A 181 15.79 12.88 0.08
N PRO A 182 16.52 13.80 0.74
CA PRO A 182 17.79 13.47 1.37
C PRO A 182 17.72 12.28 2.34
N TYR A 183 16.66 12.20 3.14
CA TYR A 183 16.48 11.12 4.09
C TYR A 183 16.27 9.77 3.42
N MET A 184 15.48 9.71 2.35
CA MET A 184 15.29 8.49 1.57
C MET A 184 16.61 8.02 0.93
N ARG A 185 17.46 8.95 0.49
CA ARG A 185 18.80 8.61 -0.03
C ARG A 185 19.69 7.99 1.03
N TRP A 186 19.73 8.55 2.25
CA TRP A 186 20.46 7.95 3.36
C TRP A 186 19.92 6.60 3.75
N TYR A 187 18.59 6.47 3.79
CA TYR A 187 17.94 5.21 4.12
C TYR A 187 18.24 4.11 3.09
N ALA A 188 18.27 4.44 1.80
CA ALA A 188 18.70 3.52 0.75
C ALA A 188 20.15 3.07 0.92
N GLN A 189 21.05 3.99 1.29
CA GLN A 189 22.44 3.69 1.60
C GLN A 189 22.56 2.78 2.83
N ASP A 190 21.82 3.08 3.90
CA ASP A 190 21.81 2.25 5.11
C ASP A 190 21.39 0.81 4.80
N ILE A 191 20.33 0.62 4.01
CA ILE A 191 19.89 -0.71 3.60
C ILE A 191 21.00 -1.41 2.81
N PHE A 192 21.57 -0.74 1.82
CA PHE A 192 22.61 -1.28 0.95
C PHE A 192 23.84 -1.73 1.75
N PHE A 193 24.36 -0.85 2.60
CA PHE A 193 25.58 -1.16 3.38
C PHE A 193 25.35 -2.20 4.46
N ASN A 194 24.18 -2.22 5.12
CA ASN A 194 23.86 -3.25 6.10
C ASN A 194 23.86 -4.64 5.46
N HIS A 195 23.21 -4.82 4.30
CA HIS A 195 23.26 -6.09 3.57
C HIS A 195 24.69 -6.51 3.22
N LEU A 196 25.51 -5.57 2.72
CA LEU A 196 26.92 -5.87 2.41
C LEU A 196 27.73 -6.27 3.65
N MET A 197 27.54 -5.57 4.78
CA MET A 197 28.23 -5.90 6.04
C MET A 197 27.82 -7.26 6.60
N ASP A 198 26.56 -7.65 6.39
CA ASP A 198 26.04 -8.95 6.79
C ASP A 198 26.40 -10.09 5.79
N GLY A 199 27.07 -9.76 4.69
CA GLY A 199 27.44 -10.71 3.65
C GLY A 199 26.29 -11.10 2.72
N ASP A 200 25.19 -10.34 2.76
CA ASP A 200 24.00 -10.57 1.95
C ASP A 200 24.03 -9.74 0.65
N THR A 201 23.23 -10.18 -0.33
CA THR A 201 22.99 -9.40 -1.53
C THR A 201 22.00 -8.27 -1.24
N PRO A 202 22.38 -6.99 -1.43
CA PRO A 202 21.45 -5.87 -1.27
C PRO A 202 20.24 -5.97 -2.20
N PRO A 203 19.05 -5.47 -1.80
CA PRO A 203 17.91 -5.37 -2.70
C PRO A 203 18.13 -4.25 -3.73
N ASP A 204 17.59 -4.44 -4.94
CA ASP A 204 17.53 -3.39 -5.96
C ASP A 204 16.52 -2.31 -5.58
N VAL A 205 15.39 -2.74 -4.99
CA VAL A 205 14.31 -1.83 -4.56
C VAL A 205 13.84 -2.19 -3.15
N ALA A 206 13.79 -1.19 -2.27
CA ALA A 206 13.23 -1.29 -0.92
C ALA A 206 11.88 -0.53 -0.87
N ILE A 207 10.77 -1.26 -0.69
CA ILE A 207 9.41 -0.71 -0.63
C ILE A 207 8.99 -0.52 0.83
N ARG A 208 8.46 0.66 1.15
CA ARG A 208 7.94 1.04 2.48
C ARG A 208 6.62 1.77 2.34
N SER A 209 5.82 1.79 3.41
CA SER A 209 4.51 2.46 3.52
C SER A 209 4.42 3.29 4.81
N HIS A 210 3.26 3.39 5.43
CA HIS A 210 3.02 3.97 6.76
C HIS A 210 3.01 5.51 6.84
N TYR A 211 3.74 6.20 5.98
CA TYR A 211 3.87 7.66 6.05
C TYR A 211 2.82 8.41 5.24
N HIS A 212 2.00 7.72 4.46
CA HIS A 212 0.98 8.28 3.57
C HIS A 212 1.55 9.32 2.60
N GLN A 213 2.83 9.22 2.27
CA GLN A 213 3.52 10.17 1.40
C GLN A 213 4.47 9.45 0.48
N PHE A 214 4.34 9.74 -0.81
CA PHE A 214 5.27 9.24 -1.79
C PHE A 214 6.64 9.90 -1.60
N ALA A 215 7.67 9.09 -1.55
CA ALA A 215 9.05 9.55 -1.59
C ALA A 215 9.94 8.50 -2.26
N ASP A 216 10.94 8.99 -2.96
CA ASP A 216 11.86 8.19 -3.75
C ASP A 216 13.30 8.67 -3.56
N SER A 217 14.20 7.76 -3.25
CA SER A 217 15.63 8.07 -3.15
C SER A 217 16.26 8.44 -4.50
N GLY A 218 15.61 8.05 -5.60
CA GLY A 218 16.23 8.03 -6.91
C GLY A 218 17.41 7.06 -6.98
N HIS A 219 18.08 7.05 -8.12
CA HIS A 219 19.34 6.32 -8.28
C HIS A 219 20.48 7.04 -7.57
N ILE A 220 21.32 6.27 -6.88
CA ILE A 220 22.48 6.78 -6.14
C ILE A 220 23.72 6.13 -6.74
N HIS A 221 24.72 6.93 -7.13
CA HIS A 221 25.96 6.40 -7.69
C HIS A 221 26.62 5.37 -6.76
N LYS A 222 26.95 4.18 -7.27
CA LYS A 222 27.54 3.05 -6.53
C LYS A 222 26.68 2.46 -5.41
N VAL A 223 25.39 2.79 -5.34
CA VAL A 223 24.44 2.17 -4.41
C VAL A 223 23.34 1.55 -5.25
N ALA A 224 23.25 0.23 -5.27
CA ALA A 224 22.28 -0.49 -6.08
C ALA A 224 20.85 -0.28 -5.58
N THR A 225 20.68 -0.13 -4.26
CA THR A 225 19.35 -0.04 -3.63
C THR A 225 18.69 1.32 -3.88
N ARG A 226 17.45 1.28 -4.36
CA ARG A 226 16.53 2.41 -4.44
C ARG A 226 15.45 2.23 -3.37
N ALA A 227 15.27 3.21 -2.49
CA ALA A 227 14.22 3.18 -1.47
C ALA A 227 13.01 4.00 -1.94
N VAL A 228 11.82 3.41 -1.81
CA VAL A 228 10.54 4.00 -2.25
C VAL A 228 9.54 3.89 -1.10
N ALA A 229 8.99 5.03 -0.68
CA ALA A 229 7.82 5.09 0.20
C ALA A 229 6.56 5.25 -0.65
N LEU A 230 5.56 4.41 -0.38
CA LEU A 230 4.31 4.38 -1.13
C LEU A 230 3.38 5.52 -0.73
N PRO A 231 2.56 6.02 -1.65
CA PRO A 231 1.39 6.83 -1.32
C PRO A 231 0.34 5.96 -0.63
N ALA A 232 -0.68 6.58 -0.05
CA ALA A 232 -1.78 5.92 0.66
C ALA A 232 -3.10 5.99 -0.12
N TRP A 233 -4.15 5.42 0.50
CA TRP A 233 -5.54 5.56 0.09
C TRP A 233 -6.43 6.04 1.25
N GLN A 234 -5.81 6.76 2.20
CA GLN A 234 -6.49 7.46 3.27
C GLN A 234 -6.18 8.95 3.21
N LEU A 235 -7.21 9.78 3.29
CA LEU A 235 -7.06 11.22 3.45
C LEU A 235 -6.63 11.56 4.88
N ALA A 236 -6.25 12.83 5.11
CA ALA A 236 -5.85 13.28 6.43
C ALA A 236 -6.97 13.07 7.45
N THR A 237 -6.68 12.32 8.52
CA THR A 237 -7.55 12.17 9.67
C THR A 237 -7.54 13.44 10.54
N GLU A 238 -8.48 13.55 11.47
CA GLU A 238 -8.48 14.63 12.47
C GLU A 238 -7.13 14.74 13.21
N TYR A 239 -6.54 13.58 13.54
CA TYR A 239 -5.22 13.54 14.18
C TYR A 239 -4.13 14.13 13.26
N VAL A 240 -4.11 13.74 11.99
CA VAL A 240 -3.12 14.25 11.02
C VAL A 240 -3.25 15.76 10.83
N HIS A 241 -4.47 16.30 10.80
CA HIS A 241 -4.70 17.76 10.73
C HIS A 241 -4.11 18.53 11.91
N ARG A 242 -3.94 17.89 13.07
CA ARG A 242 -3.34 18.53 14.26
C ARG A 242 -1.81 18.46 14.29
N VAL A 243 -1.19 17.47 13.62
CA VAL A 243 0.23 17.16 13.79
C VAL A 243 1.05 17.28 12.52
N ALA A 244 0.42 17.40 11.35
CA ALA A 244 1.09 17.45 10.05
C ALA A 244 0.61 18.60 9.17
N GLU A 245 1.57 19.24 8.49
CA GLU A 245 1.30 20.32 7.52
C GLU A 245 1.04 19.79 6.09
N SER A 246 1.40 18.53 5.83
CA SER A 246 1.27 17.92 4.51
C SER A 246 0.04 17.04 4.42
N LEU A 247 -0.67 17.17 3.29
CA LEU A 247 -1.72 16.21 2.93
C LEU A 247 -1.11 14.86 2.56
N ALA A 248 -1.89 13.80 2.66
CA ALA A 248 -1.51 12.49 2.15
C ALA A 248 -1.36 12.55 0.61
N ASP A 249 -0.38 11.82 0.08
CA ASP A 249 -0.30 11.53 -1.34
C ASP A 249 -1.18 10.31 -1.63
N ILE A 250 -2.17 10.47 -2.51
CA ILE A 250 -3.10 9.41 -2.88
C ILE A 250 -2.68 8.80 -4.21
N GLY A 251 -2.54 7.48 -4.28
CA GLY A 251 -2.13 6.85 -5.52
C GLY A 251 -1.49 5.48 -5.36
N LEU A 252 -0.76 5.04 -6.38
CA LEU A 252 -0.03 3.78 -6.39
C LEU A 252 1.29 3.88 -7.17
N VAL A 253 2.17 2.92 -6.90
CA VAL A 253 3.46 2.75 -7.58
C VAL A 253 3.47 1.40 -8.27
N TRP A 254 4.05 1.33 -9.47
CA TRP A 254 4.31 0.05 -10.12
C TRP A 254 5.68 0.04 -10.77
N PHE A 255 6.17 -1.18 -10.99
CA PHE A 255 7.43 -1.45 -11.65
C PHE A 255 7.15 -2.33 -12.87
N GLU A 256 7.63 -1.92 -14.03
CA GLU A 256 7.73 -2.78 -15.22
C GLU A 256 9.12 -3.40 -15.20
N VAL A 257 9.18 -4.73 -15.07
CA VAL A 257 10.44 -5.46 -14.85
C VAL A 257 10.68 -6.42 -16.00
N GLU A 258 11.89 -6.41 -16.55
CA GLU A 258 12.32 -7.33 -17.60
C GLU A 258 13.84 -7.52 -17.57
N ASP A 259 14.31 -8.76 -17.59
CA ASP A 259 15.71 -9.16 -17.73
C ASP A 259 16.69 -8.47 -16.75
N GLY A 260 16.27 -8.33 -15.48
CA GLY A 260 17.08 -7.73 -14.41
C GLY A 260 16.99 -6.21 -14.32
N GLU A 261 16.29 -5.57 -15.24
CA GLU A 261 16.07 -4.12 -15.25
C GLU A 261 14.64 -3.78 -14.83
N TYR A 262 14.43 -2.58 -14.32
CA TYR A 262 13.10 -2.10 -13.98
C TYR A 262 12.89 -0.62 -14.30
N ASP A 263 11.66 -0.30 -14.66
CA ASP A 263 11.17 1.08 -14.80
C ASP A 263 10.07 1.34 -13.78
N MET A 264 10.32 2.22 -12.82
CA MET A 264 9.35 2.60 -11.79
C MET A 264 8.48 3.74 -12.28
N LYS A 265 7.18 3.57 -12.11
CA LYS A 265 6.16 4.57 -12.43
C LYS A 265 5.21 4.78 -11.26
N THR A 266 4.57 5.92 -11.23
CA THR A 266 3.58 6.28 -10.21
C THR A 266 2.42 7.04 -10.83
N VAL A 267 1.26 6.92 -10.22
CA VAL A 267 0.12 7.81 -10.44
C VAL A 267 -0.29 8.38 -9.09
N LEU A 268 -0.38 9.71 -9.03
CA LEU A 268 -0.73 10.44 -7.82
C LEU A 268 -1.93 11.33 -8.09
N TYR A 269 -2.86 11.36 -7.13
CA TYR A 269 -4.04 12.22 -7.13
C TYR A 269 -3.93 13.18 -5.96
N LYS A 270 -4.12 14.46 -6.25
CA LYS A 270 -3.99 15.51 -5.24
C LYS A 270 -5.35 15.78 -4.59
N PRO A 271 -5.49 15.55 -3.27
CA PRO A 271 -6.67 15.98 -2.55
C PRO A 271 -6.84 17.51 -2.62
N GLU A 272 -8.09 17.96 -2.67
CA GLU A 272 -8.38 19.38 -2.57
C GLU A 272 -8.07 19.90 -1.15
N ARG A 273 -7.49 21.09 -1.07
CA ARG A 273 -7.34 21.79 0.20
C ARG A 273 -8.68 22.38 0.62
N PRO A 274 -8.88 22.64 1.93
CA PRO A 274 -10.04 23.37 2.39
C PRO A 274 -10.23 24.69 1.64
N THR A 275 -11.48 25.04 1.35
CA THR A 275 -11.83 26.25 0.63
C THR A 275 -11.38 27.49 1.41
N THR A 276 -10.72 28.42 0.74
CA THR A 276 -10.41 29.73 1.32
C THR A 276 -11.70 30.48 1.53
N VAL A 277 -11.86 31.08 2.71
CA VAL A 277 -12.96 31.97 3.03
C VAL A 277 -12.42 33.38 3.08
N ASP A 278 -12.92 34.23 2.18
CA ASP A 278 -12.63 35.68 2.23
C ASP A 278 -13.49 36.33 3.34
N LEU A 279 -12.88 37.17 4.17
CA LEU A 279 -13.51 37.85 5.29
C LEU A 279 -13.88 39.29 4.92
#